data_701f9caa585c81a2ea48187368bc62bc
#
_entry.id   701f9caa585c81a2ea48187368bc62bc
#
_cell.length_a   1.000
_cell.length_b   1.000
_cell.length_c   1.000
_cell.angle_alpha   90.00
_cell.angle_beta   90.00
_cell.angle_gamma   90.00
#
_symmetry.space_group_name_H-M   'P 1'
#
loop_
_entity.id
_entity.type
_entity.pdbx_description
1 polymer ?
#
loop_
_entity_poly.entity_id
_entity_poly.type
_entity_poly.pdbx_seq_one_letter_code
_entity_poly.pdbx_strand_id
1 'polypeptide(L)'
;MLELICNNSKLTLEGEIIMAMNPSKAQDVWKDIGKSVQFTVLELKRGNQAHEQEVIQEFADRYQAIIRSLRIRNGDGYLKASFGISNDAWDYLFPNAPKPKELETYETISGPEYSMPASKGDLFFHIRADSEAYVYEAMSQFRRFLEDITTVVDETKGFRYFEGRAIIGFIDGTEAPQVEDAADYAIIGDEDPFFENGSYAFAQKWKHNMDFWNHMKTEEQEKAVGREKFTDLELEDEDKFKNAHNVASKAEIDGEEQKIVRMNVPYSDPAQNNTGTYFIGYARHWKVTKMMLQNMVDKSDFLLTFSDILSGQLFFIPSRDMLDKIADGELNK
;
A
#
# COMPACT_ATOMS: atom_id res chain seq x y z
N MET A 1 24.66 -0.32 -40.95
CA MET A 1 24.20 0.74 -40.06
C MET A 1 22.83 0.30 -39.55
N LEU A 2 22.81 -0.46 -38.46
CA LEU A 2 21.59 -0.98 -37.83
C LEU A 2 21.33 -0.11 -36.59
N GLU A 3 20.26 0.66 -36.63
CA GLU A 3 19.77 1.40 -35.48
C GLU A 3 19.24 0.42 -34.43
N LEU A 4 19.86 0.42 -33.25
CA LEU A 4 19.31 -0.22 -32.07
C LEU A 4 18.17 0.64 -31.52
N ILE A 5 16.93 0.22 -31.75
CA ILE A 5 15.80 0.70 -30.97
C ILE A 5 15.73 -0.18 -29.73
N CYS A 6 16.06 0.38 -28.58
CA CYS A 6 15.83 -0.23 -27.27
C CYS A 6 14.33 -0.37 -27.03
N ASN A 7 13.78 -1.56 -27.25
CA ASN A 7 12.47 -1.96 -26.76
C ASN A 7 12.70 -3.05 -25.71
N ASN A 8 12.32 -2.77 -24.46
CA ASN A 8 12.26 -3.74 -23.36
C ASN A 8 11.14 -4.77 -23.60
N SER A 9 11.35 -5.65 -24.58
CA SER A 9 10.53 -6.86 -24.78
C SER A 9 11.48 -8.03 -24.96
N LYS A 10 11.56 -8.92 -23.98
CA LYS A 10 12.22 -10.21 -24.11
C LYS A 10 11.45 -11.04 -25.13
N LEU A 11 12.01 -11.20 -26.33
CA LEU A 11 11.55 -12.16 -27.32
C LEU A 11 12.09 -13.55 -26.94
N THR A 12 11.21 -14.46 -26.58
CA THR A 12 11.50 -15.88 -26.57
C THR A 12 11.12 -16.54 -27.88
N LEU A 13 11.90 -17.53 -28.32
CA LEU A 13 11.89 -18.20 -29.64
C LEU A 13 10.78 -19.24 -29.81
N GLU A 14 9.56 -19.01 -29.35
CA GLU A 14 8.41 -19.85 -29.70
C GLU A 14 7.15 -19.00 -29.52
N GLY A 15 6.75 -18.25 -30.50
CA GLY A 15 5.42 -17.75 -30.85
C GLY A 15 4.38 -17.36 -29.79
N GLU A 16 4.68 -17.40 -28.52
CA GLU A 16 3.84 -16.87 -27.47
C GLU A 16 4.23 -15.39 -27.21
N ILE A 17 3.30 -14.50 -27.51
CA ILE A 17 3.41 -13.10 -27.07
C ILE A 17 3.26 -13.11 -25.55
N ILE A 18 4.38 -13.20 -24.82
CA ILE A 18 4.38 -12.87 -23.40
C ILE A 18 4.05 -11.39 -23.33
N MET A 19 2.83 -11.07 -22.92
CA MET A 19 2.46 -9.69 -22.65
C MET A 19 3.30 -9.21 -21.46
N ALA A 20 4.27 -8.35 -21.73
CA ALA A 20 5.07 -7.74 -20.68
C ALA A 20 4.15 -6.85 -19.81
N MET A 21 4.32 -6.91 -18.48
CA MET A 21 3.67 -5.97 -17.56
C MET A 21 3.70 -4.56 -18.13
N ASN A 22 2.56 -3.89 -18.07
CA ASN A 22 2.46 -2.50 -18.51
C ASN A 22 2.18 -1.57 -17.33
N PRO A 23 3.21 -0.96 -16.73
CA PRO A 23 3.04 -0.08 -15.59
C PRO A 23 2.06 1.08 -15.80
N SER A 24 1.82 1.49 -17.05
CA SER A 24 0.85 2.55 -17.35
C SER A 24 -0.61 2.14 -17.11
N LYS A 25 -0.88 0.83 -17.08
CA LYS A 25 -2.20 0.26 -16.79
C LYS A 25 -2.47 0.06 -15.31
N ALA A 26 -1.45 0.08 -14.49
CA ALA A 26 -1.62 0.03 -13.04
C ALA A 26 -2.09 1.37 -12.49
N GLN A 27 -2.74 1.34 -11.32
CA GLN A 27 -2.99 2.54 -10.54
C GLN A 27 -1.68 3.10 -9.96
N ASP A 28 -1.72 4.18 -9.20
CA ASP A 28 -0.51 4.88 -8.72
C ASP A 28 0.12 4.18 -7.49
N VAL A 29 0.51 2.90 -7.60
CA VAL A 29 0.96 2.08 -6.47
C VAL A 29 2.44 2.22 -6.11
N TRP A 30 3.33 2.64 -7.02
CA TRP A 30 4.79 2.77 -6.76
C TRP A 30 5.31 4.20 -6.78
N LYS A 31 4.43 5.18 -6.84
CA LYS A 31 4.84 6.56 -7.00
C LYS A 31 4.98 7.26 -5.66
N ASP A 32 5.74 8.34 -5.68
CA ASP A 32 6.09 9.18 -4.56
C ASP A 32 4.99 9.35 -3.50
N ILE A 33 5.40 9.47 -2.25
CA ILE A 33 4.56 9.66 -1.07
C ILE A 33 3.61 10.86 -1.17
N GLY A 34 4.00 11.96 -1.88
CA GLY A 34 3.28 13.22 -1.89
C GLY A 34 3.51 14.05 -0.61
N LYS A 35 3.11 15.33 -0.61
CA LYS A 35 3.22 16.21 0.56
C LYS A 35 2.05 16.05 1.52
N SER A 36 0.86 15.83 0.97
CA SER A 36 -0.38 15.58 1.72
C SER A 36 -0.95 14.23 1.30
N VAL A 37 -1.35 13.44 2.26
CA VAL A 37 -1.81 12.07 2.06
C VAL A 37 -3.11 11.84 2.83
N GLN A 38 -4.02 11.05 2.27
CA GLN A 38 -5.19 10.56 2.99
C GLN A 38 -5.37 9.07 2.69
N PHE A 39 -5.54 8.32 3.75
CA PHE A 39 -6.02 6.95 3.73
C PHE A 39 -7.46 6.93 4.20
N THR A 40 -8.32 6.22 3.49
CA THR A 40 -9.72 6.05 3.88
C THR A 40 -10.11 4.59 3.68
N VAL A 41 -10.66 4.00 4.72
CA VAL A 41 -11.23 2.65 4.72
C VAL A 41 -12.74 2.76 4.89
N LEU A 42 -13.48 2.15 3.97
CA LEU A 42 -14.93 2.11 3.99
C LEU A 42 -15.43 0.67 4.16
N GLU A 43 -16.55 0.49 4.84
CA GLU A 43 -17.27 -0.78 4.95
C GLU A 43 -18.59 -0.67 4.16
N LEU A 44 -18.92 -1.68 3.34
CA LEU A 44 -20.19 -1.80 2.63
C LEU A 44 -21.32 -2.06 3.63
N LYS A 45 -22.45 -1.42 3.43
CA LYS A 45 -23.63 -1.61 4.30
C LYS A 45 -24.27 -2.98 4.15
N ARG A 46 -24.03 -3.65 3.01
CA ARG A 46 -24.60 -4.97 2.64
C ARG A 46 -26.13 -5.01 2.76
N GLY A 47 -26.76 -3.88 2.45
CA GLY A 47 -28.21 -3.75 2.52
C GLY A 47 -28.94 -4.22 1.26
N ASN A 48 -28.31 -3.98 0.09
CA ASN A 48 -28.85 -4.37 -1.21
C ASN A 48 -27.69 -4.62 -2.19
N GLN A 49 -27.30 -5.87 -2.35
CA GLN A 49 -26.17 -6.28 -3.18
C GLN A 49 -26.26 -5.78 -4.63
N ALA A 50 -27.43 -5.88 -5.26
CA ALA A 50 -27.60 -5.44 -6.65
C ALA A 50 -27.39 -3.93 -6.79
N HIS A 51 -27.94 -3.13 -5.87
CA HIS A 51 -27.71 -1.68 -5.85
C HIS A 51 -26.26 -1.33 -5.56
N GLU A 52 -25.61 -2.02 -4.61
CA GLU A 52 -24.20 -1.79 -4.27
C GLU A 52 -23.29 -2.16 -5.45
N GLN A 53 -23.61 -3.20 -6.20
CA GLN A 53 -22.93 -3.55 -7.45
C GLN A 53 -23.06 -2.45 -8.52
N GLU A 54 -24.29 -1.92 -8.74
CA GLU A 54 -24.53 -0.83 -9.68
C GLU A 54 -23.73 0.42 -9.32
N VAL A 55 -23.73 0.81 -8.03
CA VAL A 55 -22.96 1.96 -7.54
C VAL A 55 -21.47 1.77 -7.73
N ILE A 56 -20.94 0.58 -7.47
CA ILE A 56 -19.50 0.28 -7.67
C ILE A 56 -19.14 0.30 -9.16
N GLN A 57 -20.01 -0.16 -10.04
CA GLN A 57 -19.83 -0.05 -11.50
C GLN A 57 -19.79 1.41 -11.95
N GLU A 58 -20.75 2.23 -11.52
CA GLU A 58 -20.76 3.66 -11.82
C GLU A 58 -19.51 4.36 -11.24
N PHE A 59 -19.13 4.03 -10.02
CA PHE A 59 -17.91 4.57 -9.41
C PHE A 59 -16.66 4.21 -10.22
N ALA A 60 -16.51 2.95 -10.67
CA ALA A 60 -15.37 2.50 -11.45
C ALA A 60 -15.26 3.27 -12.78
N ASP A 61 -16.39 3.53 -13.48
CA ASP A 61 -16.44 4.37 -14.69
C ASP A 61 -15.95 5.81 -14.41
N ARG A 62 -16.37 6.39 -13.28
CA ARG A 62 -16.07 7.78 -12.93
C ARG A 62 -14.70 7.99 -12.31
N TYR A 63 -14.17 7.01 -11.60
CA TYR A 63 -12.95 7.12 -10.81
C TYR A 63 -11.77 7.67 -11.62
N GLN A 64 -11.46 7.05 -12.77
CA GLN A 64 -10.36 7.49 -13.62
C GLN A 64 -10.60 8.88 -14.23
N ALA A 65 -11.85 9.19 -14.57
CA ALA A 65 -12.22 10.48 -15.13
C ALA A 65 -12.10 11.62 -14.11
N ILE A 66 -12.48 11.39 -12.84
CA ILE A 66 -12.32 12.34 -11.75
C ILE A 66 -10.84 12.65 -11.53
N ILE A 67 -9.99 11.64 -11.39
CA ILE A 67 -8.55 11.83 -11.21
C ILE A 67 -7.95 12.62 -12.37
N ARG A 68 -8.27 12.25 -13.62
CA ARG A 68 -7.79 12.95 -14.81
C ARG A 68 -8.25 14.41 -14.84
N SER A 69 -9.51 14.68 -14.51
CA SER A 69 -10.06 16.04 -14.46
C SER A 69 -9.35 16.92 -13.43
N LEU A 70 -9.07 16.37 -12.25
CA LEU A 70 -8.35 17.09 -11.20
C LEU A 70 -6.88 17.35 -11.60
N ARG A 71 -6.22 16.38 -12.24
CA ARG A 71 -4.85 16.54 -12.76
C ARG A 71 -4.75 17.63 -13.86
N ILE A 72 -5.74 17.72 -14.74
CA ILE A 72 -5.76 18.74 -15.81
C ILE A 72 -5.91 20.15 -15.21
N ARG A 73 -6.71 20.29 -14.16
CA ARG A 73 -6.92 21.62 -13.51
C ARG A 73 -5.67 22.13 -12.82
N ASN A 74 -4.80 21.23 -12.34
CA ASN A 74 -3.53 21.59 -11.74
C ASN A 74 -2.49 20.49 -12.02
N GLY A 75 -1.75 20.65 -13.11
CA GLY A 75 -0.69 19.73 -13.50
C GLY A 75 0.43 19.59 -12.46
N ASP A 76 0.68 20.65 -11.69
CA ASP A 76 1.74 20.68 -10.67
C ASP A 76 1.29 20.09 -9.31
N GLY A 77 0.00 19.74 -9.19
CA GLY A 77 -0.55 19.20 -7.93
C GLY A 77 -0.16 17.75 -7.64
N TYR A 78 0.41 17.05 -8.60
CA TYR A 78 0.92 15.68 -8.50
C TYR A 78 -0.09 14.69 -7.85
N LEU A 79 -1.39 14.90 -8.11
CA LEU A 79 -2.44 14.03 -7.56
C LEU A 79 -2.24 12.60 -8.02
N LYS A 80 -2.19 11.69 -7.07
CA LYS A 80 -2.10 10.23 -7.24
C LYS A 80 -3.15 9.59 -6.37
N ALA A 81 -3.76 8.52 -6.87
CA ALA A 81 -4.77 7.78 -6.12
C ALA A 81 -4.72 6.30 -6.46
N SER A 82 -4.97 5.47 -5.47
CA SER A 82 -5.27 4.06 -5.63
C SER A 82 -6.53 3.71 -4.86
N PHE A 83 -7.36 2.88 -5.51
CA PHE A 83 -8.59 2.31 -4.99
C PHE A 83 -8.44 0.82 -4.88
N GLY A 84 -8.78 0.25 -3.73
CA GLY A 84 -8.65 -1.17 -3.42
C GLY A 84 -9.95 -1.79 -2.91
N ILE A 85 -10.06 -3.11 -3.09
CA ILE A 85 -11.22 -3.92 -2.69
C ILE A 85 -10.69 -5.10 -1.87
N SER A 86 -11.26 -5.34 -0.68
CA SER A 86 -10.89 -6.46 0.18
C SER A 86 -11.39 -7.81 -0.37
N ASN A 87 -10.89 -8.91 0.20
CA ASN A 87 -11.37 -10.25 -0.14
C ASN A 87 -12.89 -10.40 0.03
N ASP A 88 -13.39 -9.99 1.18
CA ASP A 88 -14.81 -10.18 1.52
C ASP A 88 -15.72 -9.27 0.69
N ALA A 89 -15.24 -8.08 0.34
CA ALA A 89 -15.95 -7.20 -0.58
C ALA A 89 -15.92 -7.72 -2.01
N TRP A 90 -14.80 -8.32 -2.45
CA TRP A 90 -14.71 -8.94 -3.77
C TRP A 90 -15.71 -10.08 -3.93
N ASP A 91 -15.73 -11.01 -2.96
CA ASP A 91 -16.68 -12.15 -2.98
C ASP A 91 -18.13 -11.69 -2.91
N TYR A 92 -18.41 -10.60 -2.19
CA TYR A 92 -19.74 -10.03 -2.11
C TYR A 92 -20.19 -9.30 -3.39
N LEU A 93 -19.30 -8.48 -3.96
CA LEU A 93 -19.62 -7.65 -5.12
C LEU A 93 -19.57 -8.44 -6.43
N PHE A 94 -18.70 -9.46 -6.51
CA PHE A 94 -18.42 -10.22 -7.75
C PHE A 94 -18.44 -11.73 -7.50
N PRO A 95 -19.56 -12.30 -7.02
CA PRO A 95 -19.61 -13.70 -6.55
C PRO A 95 -19.32 -14.75 -7.63
N ASN A 96 -19.43 -14.39 -8.90
CA ASN A 96 -19.19 -15.29 -10.04
C ASN A 96 -17.87 -15.00 -10.77
N ALA A 97 -17.17 -13.92 -10.40
CA ALA A 97 -15.92 -13.55 -11.04
C ALA A 97 -14.74 -14.38 -10.52
N PRO A 98 -13.68 -14.56 -11.33
CA PRO A 98 -12.40 -14.98 -10.80
C PRO A 98 -11.93 -14.05 -9.68
N LYS A 99 -11.08 -14.57 -8.79
CA LYS A 99 -10.48 -13.81 -7.69
C LYS A 99 -8.96 -13.80 -7.84
N PRO A 100 -8.27 -12.67 -7.49
CA PRO A 100 -6.81 -12.64 -7.49
C PRO A 100 -6.24 -13.77 -6.62
N LYS A 101 -5.23 -14.48 -7.13
CA LYS A 101 -4.72 -15.73 -6.54
C LYS A 101 -4.29 -15.63 -5.09
N GLU A 102 -3.71 -14.49 -4.69
CA GLU A 102 -3.22 -14.28 -3.33
C GLU A 102 -4.13 -13.34 -2.51
N LEU A 103 -5.33 -12.99 -3.02
CA LEU A 103 -6.30 -12.21 -2.25
C LEU A 103 -7.03 -13.11 -1.27
N GLU A 104 -6.80 -12.89 0.01
CA GLU A 104 -7.39 -13.62 1.12
C GLU A 104 -7.93 -12.67 2.18
N THR A 105 -8.79 -13.15 3.06
CA THR A 105 -9.15 -12.40 4.27
C THR A 105 -7.92 -12.33 5.16
N TYR A 106 -7.47 -11.10 5.48
CA TYR A 106 -6.36 -10.91 6.39
C TYR A 106 -6.77 -11.33 7.80
N GLU A 107 -6.01 -12.25 8.38
CA GLU A 107 -6.19 -12.70 9.75
C GLU A 107 -5.07 -12.14 10.64
N THR A 108 -5.35 -12.03 11.94
CA THR A 108 -4.36 -11.57 12.92
C THR A 108 -3.12 -12.46 12.89
N ILE A 109 -1.96 -11.87 12.61
CA ILE A 109 -0.67 -12.53 12.66
C ILE A 109 -0.14 -12.40 14.09
N SER A 110 0.16 -13.53 14.75
CA SER A 110 0.61 -13.56 16.14
C SER A 110 2.00 -14.18 16.26
N GLY A 111 2.83 -13.57 17.08
CA GLY A 111 4.13 -14.08 17.51
C GLY A 111 4.15 -14.35 19.04
N PRO A 112 5.34 -14.62 19.61
CA PRO A 112 5.47 -14.94 21.04
C PRO A 112 5.04 -13.81 21.98
N GLU A 113 5.25 -12.54 21.59
CA GLU A 113 5.01 -11.37 22.45
C GLU A 113 4.05 -10.36 21.82
N TYR A 114 4.03 -10.25 20.51
CA TYR A 114 3.28 -9.24 19.75
C TYR A 114 2.34 -9.86 18.74
N SER A 115 1.36 -9.08 18.34
CA SER A 115 0.45 -9.46 17.25
C SER A 115 0.15 -8.28 16.33
N MET A 116 -0.18 -8.58 15.10
CA MET A 116 -0.63 -7.64 14.07
C MET A 116 -2.12 -7.88 13.79
N PRO A 117 -3.01 -7.09 14.40
CA PRO A 117 -4.45 -7.35 14.38
C PRO A 117 -5.03 -7.20 12.99
N ALA A 118 -6.02 -8.03 12.67
CA ALA A 118 -6.90 -7.83 11.54
C ALA A 118 -7.99 -6.82 11.89
N SER A 119 -8.37 -6.02 10.91
CA SER A 119 -9.43 -5.01 11.04
C SER A 119 -10.41 -5.12 9.87
N LYS A 120 -11.63 -4.66 10.08
CA LYS A 120 -12.64 -4.57 9.04
C LYS A 120 -12.29 -3.52 8.01
N GLY A 121 -12.79 -3.71 6.79
CA GLY A 121 -12.66 -2.77 5.70
C GLY A 121 -12.92 -3.46 4.37
N ASP A 122 -13.77 -2.85 3.56
CA ASP A 122 -14.20 -3.39 2.27
C ASP A 122 -13.55 -2.67 1.10
N LEU A 123 -13.54 -1.33 1.16
CA LEU A 123 -12.96 -0.46 0.14
C LEU A 123 -11.88 0.40 0.76
N PHE A 124 -10.82 0.62 0.00
CA PHE A 124 -9.65 1.35 0.44
C PHE A 124 -9.27 2.44 -0.55
N PHE A 125 -8.90 3.59 -0.02
CA PHE A 125 -8.36 4.69 -0.80
C PHE A 125 -7.05 5.17 -0.21
N HIS A 126 -6.04 5.29 -1.07
CA HIS A 126 -4.80 5.99 -0.79
C HIS A 126 -4.67 7.14 -1.78
N ILE A 127 -4.90 8.37 -1.31
CA ILE A 127 -4.86 9.59 -2.11
C ILE A 127 -3.71 10.46 -1.61
N ARG A 128 -2.93 11.00 -2.52
CA ARG A 128 -1.78 11.84 -2.22
C ARG A 128 -1.57 12.92 -3.27
N ALA A 129 -1.14 14.08 -2.83
CA ALA A 129 -0.89 15.23 -3.67
C ALA A 129 0.09 16.22 -3.01
N ASP A 130 0.45 17.27 -3.71
CA ASP A 130 1.25 18.36 -3.18
C ASP A 130 0.45 19.30 -2.26
N SER A 131 -0.88 19.17 -2.23
CA SER A 131 -1.76 20.01 -1.41
C SER A 131 -2.92 19.21 -0.85
N GLU A 132 -3.27 19.47 0.41
CA GLU A 132 -4.43 18.89 1.07
C GLU A 132 -5.76 19.20 0.32
N ALA A 133 -5.83 20.34 -0.35
CA ALA A 133 -7.02 20.70 -1.13
C ALA A 133 -7.34 19.71 -2.24
N TYR A 134 -6.30 19.16 -2.93
CA TYR A 134 -6.51 18.14 -3.95
C TYR A 134 -6.88 16.79 -3.39
N VAL A 135 -6.27 16.42 -2.26
CA VAL A 135 -6.60 15.19 -1.54
C VAL A 135 -8.06 15.24 -1.07
N TYR A 136 -8.44 16.35 -0.45
CA TYR A 136 -9.83 16.58 -0.01
C TYR A 136 -10.82 16.52 -1.17
N GLU A 137 -10.54 17.24 -2.25
CA GLU A 137 -11.46 17.32 -3.40
C GLU A 137 -11.64 15.95 -4.06
N ALA A 138 -10.54 15.19 -4.25
CA ALA A 138 -10.62 13.85 -4.79
C ALA A 138 -11.48 12.93 -3.91
N MET A 139 -11.20 12.87 -2.61
CA MET A 139 -11.97 12.02 -1.69
C MET A 139 -13.42 12.46 -1.57
N SER A 140 -13.68 13.78 -1.56
CA SER A 140 -15.04 14.33 -1.53
C SER A 140 -15.86 13.90 -2.76
N GLN A 141 -15.24 13.91 -3.96
CA GLN A 141 -15.90 13.43 -5.17
C GLN A 141 -16.15 11.92 -5.12
N PHE A 142 -15.18 11.12 -4.67
CA PHE A 142 -15.35 9.67 -4.54
C PHE A 142 -16.47 9.32 -3.55
N ARG A 143 -16.50 10.00 -2.42
CA ARG A 143 -17.53 9.74 -1.41
C ARG A 143 -18.95 10.01 -1.86
N ARG A 144 -19.18 10.99 -2.73
CA ARG A 144 -20.52 11.27 -3.28
C ARG A 144 -21.15 10.09 -4.00
N PHE A 145 -20.32 9.22 -4.61
CA PHE A 145 -20.82 7.98 -5.22
C PHE A 145 -21.08 6.90 -4.18
N LEU A 146 -20.29 6.84 -3.13
CA LEU A 146 -20.21 5.70 -2.22
C LEU A 146 -20.95 5.88 -0.90
N GLU A 147 -21.34 7.12 -0.51
CA GLU A 147 -21.91 7.43 0.82
C GLU A 147 -23.24 6.71 1.09
N ASP A 148 -24.00 6.43 0.03
CA ASP A 148 -25.27 5.72 0.15
C ASP A 148 -25.09 4.25 0.52
N ILE A 149 -23.99 3.64 0.07
CA ILE A 149 -23.71 2.20 0.21
C ILE A 149 -22.62 1.87 1.22
N THR A 150 -21.92 2.87 1.77
CA THR A 150 -20.80 2.63 2.68
C THR A 150 -20.89 3.43 3.97
N THR A 151 -20.11 2.98 4.97
CA THR A 151 -19.75 3.72 6.18
C THR A 151 -18.25 3.87 6.28
N VAL A 152 -17.76 4.95 6.91
CA VAL A 152 -16.33 5.17 7.13
C VAL A 152 -15.87 4.33 8.33
N VAL A 153 -14.86 3.50 8.13
CA VAL A 153 -14.20 2.72 9.18
C VAL A 153 -13.00 3.48 9.76
N ASP A 154 -12.12 3.98 8.88
CA ASP A 154 -10.98 4.82 9.26
C ASP A 154 -10.75 5.90 8.21
N GLU A 155 -10.38 7.07 8.67
CA GLU A 155 -9.86 8.14 7.85
C GLU A 155 -8.61 8.70 8.54
N THR A 156 -7.47 8.59 7.88
CA THR A 156 -6.21 9.07 8.41
C THR A 156 -5.56 10.02 7.41
N LYS A 157 -5.30 11.23 7.85
CA LYS A 157 -4.54 12.24 7.11
C LYS A 157 -3.09 12.20 7.54
N GLY A 158 -2.21 12.10 6.57
CA GLY A 158 -0.77 12.06 6.76
C GLY A 158 -0.06 13.15 5.97
N PHE A 159 1.22 13.27 6.21
CA PHE A 159 2.06 14.29 5.61
C PHE A 159 3.47 13.78 5.35
N ARG A 160 4.18 14.41 4.41
CA ARG A 160 5.61 14.19 4.23
C ARG A 160 6.38 14.91 5.34
N TYR A 161 7.07 14.14 6.18
CA TYR A 161 7.95 14.66 7.21
C TYR A 161 9.36 14.84 6.64
N PHE A 162 10.07 15.88 7.03
CA PHE A 162 11.41 16.30 6.58
C PHE A 162 12.08 15.34 5.57
N GLU A 163 12.52 15.79 4.44
CA GLU A 163 13.22 15.03 3.38
C GLU A 163 12.64 13.63 3.06
N GLY A 164 11.50 13.24 3.63
CA GLY A 164 10.90 11.91 3.50
C GLY A 164 11.26 10.96 4.64
N ARG A 165 11.56 11.48 5.83
CA ARG A 165 11.79 10.65 7.02
C ARG A 165 10.50 10.09 7.60
N ALA A 166 10.60 8.94 8.25
CA ALA A 166 9.57 8.45 9.15
C ALA A 166 9.45 9.39 10.38
N ILE A 167 8.30 9.38 11.07
CA ILE A 167 8.06 10.24 12.23
C ILE A 167 9.08 10.01 13.36
N ILE A 168 9.69 8.85 13.42
CA ILE A 168 10.76 8.50 14.37
C ILE A 168 12.13 9.07 14.00
N GLY A 169 12.23 9.80 12.88
CA GLY A 169 13.39 10.58 12.47
C GLY A 169 14.38 9.89 11.53
N PHE A 170 14.17 8.65 11.17
CA PHE A 170 15.01 7.89 10.20
C PHE A 170 14.55 8.10 8.77
N ILE A 171 15.49 8.00 7.82
CA ILE A 171 15.15 8.05 6.38
C ILE A 171 14.26 6.85 6.04
N ASP A 172 13.17 7.11 5.34
CA ASP A 172 12.23 6.07 4.91
C ASP A 172 12.52 5.63 3.47
N GLY A 173 12.29 4.35 3.20
CA GLY A 173 12.39 3.80 1.85
C GLY A 173 13.77 3.35 1.41
N THR A 174 14.77 3.30 2.28
CA THR A 174 16.14 2.85 1.94
C THR A 174 16.18 1.43 1.36
N GLU A 175 15.36 0.53 1.91
CA GLU A 175 15.23 -0.85 1.42
C GLU A 175 14.18 -1.00 0.29
N ALA A 176 13.56 0.11 -0.13
CA ALA A 176 12.59 0.05 -1.22
C ALA A 176 13.28 -0.23 -2.56
N PRO A 177 12.62 -0.90 -3.51
CA PRO A 177 13.13 -1.06 -4.86
C PRO A 177 13.46 0.29 -5.50
N GLN A 178 14.47 0.33 -6.36
CA GLN A 178 14.73 1.51 -7.18
C GLN A 178 13.50 1.83 -8.03
N VAL A 179 13.34 3.11 -8.40
CA VAL A 179 12.14 3.58 -9.12
C VAL A 179 11.92 2.82 -10.44
N GLU A 180 13.02 2.48 -11.11
CA GLU A 180 13.04 1.74 -12.37
C GLU A 180 12.49 0.32 -12.22
N ASP A 181 12.77 -0.33 -11.09
CA ASP A 181 12.39 -1.71 -10.81
C ASP A 181 11.11 -1.82 -9.97
N ALA A 182 10.60 -0.69 -9.46
CA ALA A 182 9.50 -0.66 -8.51
C ALA A 182 8.23 -1.36 -9.04
N ALA A 183 7.99 -1.29 -10.35
CA ALA A 183 6.85 -1.97 -10.96
C ALA A 183 6.92 -3.49 -10.83
N ASP A 184 8.10 -4.08 -10.97
CA ASP A 184 8.30 -5.53 -10.90
C ASP A 184 8.01 -6.10 -9.50
N TYR A 185 8.13 -5.27 -8.47
CA TYR A 185 7.83 -5.64 -7.09
C TYR A 185 6.42 -5.26 -6.63
N ALA A 186 5.78 -4.30 -7.31
CA ALA A 186 4.50 -3.75 -6.88
C ALA A 186 3.30 -4.31 -7.63
N ILE A 187 3.44 -4.71 -8.89
CA ILE A 187 2.30 -5.08 -9.74
C ILE A 187 2.32 -6.56 -10.14
N ILE A 188 1.13 -7.14 -10.21
CA ILE A 188 0.90 -8.51 -10.65
C ILE A 188 1.28 -8.63 -12.13
N GLY A 189 2.01 -9.67 -12.49
CA GLY A 189 2.44 -9.99 -13.84
C GLY A 189 1.72 -11.21 -14.43
N ASP A 190 2.47 -11.98 -15.19
CA ASP A 190 2.00 -13.16 -15.91
C ASP A 190 1.63 -14.36 -15.00
N GLU A 191 2.01 -14.30 -13.74
CA GLU A 191 1.60 -15.31 -12.74
C GLU A 191 0.10 -15.32 -12.48
N ASP A 192 -0.59 -14.19 -12.74
CA ASP A 192 -2.05 -14.07 -12.64
C ASP A 192 -2.62 -13.21 -13.79
N PRO A 193 -2.70 -13.74 -15.03
CA PRO A 193 -2.95 -12.97 -16.23
C PRO A 193 -4.30 -12.22 -16.24
N PHE A 194 -5.32 -12.74 -15.54
CA PHE A 194 -6.62 -12.07 -15.46
C PHE A 194 -6.53 -10.78 -14.63
N PHE A 195 -5.63 -10.73 -13.65
CA PHE A 195 -5.42 -9.61 -12.73
C PHE A 195 -4.11 -8.87 -12.98
N GLU A 196 -3.50 -9.11 -14.14
CA GLU A 196 -2.26 -8.44 -14.55
C GLU A 196 -2.37 -6.90 -14.41
N ASN A 197 -1.27 -6.27 -13.99
CA ASN A 197 -1.16 -4.84 -13.69
C ASN A 197 -1.99 -4.37 -12.46
N GLY A 198 -2.64 -5.27 -11.74
CA GLY A 198 -3.16 -5.03 -10.39
C GLY A 198 -2.04 -5.08 -9.35
N SER A 199 -2.39 -4.92 -8.08
CA SER A 199 -1.44 -4.97 -6.95
C SER A 199 -2.12 -5.48 -5.69
N TYR A 200 -1.36 -6.11 -4.79
CA TYR A 200 -1.81 -6.34 -3.41
C TYR A 200 -1.35 -5.18 -2.54
N ALA A 201 -2.29 -4.58 -1.81
CA ALA A 201 -2.02 -3.48 -0.89
C ALA A 201 -2.30 -3.91 0.55
N PHE A 202 -1.29 -3.83 1.41
CA PHE A 202 -1.47 -4.02 2.84
C PHE A 202 -1.39 -2.69 3.56
N ALA A 203 -2.45 -2.32 4.25
CA ALA A 203 -2.59 -1.05 4.98
C ALA A 203 -2.62 -1.30 6.48
N GLN A 204 -1.79 -0.56 7.23
CA GLN A 204 -1.66 -0.77 8.68
C GLN A 204 -1.38 0.55 9.39
N LYS A 205 -2.16 0.83 10.45
CA LYS A 205 -2.02 2.05 11.25
C LYS A 205 -1.29 1.73 12.55
N TRP A 206 -0.21 2.46 12.81
CA TRP A 206 0.65 2.35 13.98
C TRP A 206 0.56 3.61 14.83
N LYS A 207 0.39 3.48 16.12
CA LYS A 207 0.52 4.56 17.09
C LYS A 207 1.82 4.37 17.86
N HIS A 208 2.67 5.38 17.89
CA HIS A 208 3.96 5.33 18.58
C HIS A 208 3.92 6.01 19.94
N ASN A 209 4.57 5.41 20.93
CA ASN A 209 4.91 6.08 22.18
C ASN A 209 6.13 6.99 21.95
N MET A 210 5.84 8.21 21.46
CA MET A 210 6.90 9.18 21.13
C MET A 210 7.68 9.64 22.36
N ASP A 211 7.10 9.61 23.57
CA ASP A 211 7.82 9.93 24.79
C ASP A 211 8.91 8.89 25.06
N PHE A 212 8.58 7.61 24.98
CA PHE A 212 9.58 6.54 25.09
C PHE A 212 10.68 6.70 24.04
N TRP A 213 10.30 6.87 22.76
CA TRP A 213 11.24 6.99 21.66
C TRP A 213 12.18 8.19 21.80
N ASN A 214 11.65 9.35 22.16
CA ASN A 214 12.42 10.59 22.28
C ASN A 214 13.35 10.63 23.51
N HIS A 215 13.09 9.80 24.52
CA HIS A 215 13.99 9.65 25.67
C HIS A 215 15.15 8.66 25.45
N MET A 216 15.06 7.84 24.39
CA MET A 216 16.18 6.99 23.99
C MET A 216 17.33 7.83 23.43
N LYS A 217 18.58 7.43 23.74
CA LYS A 217 19.75 8.02 23.10
C LYS A 217 19.78 7.68 21.61
N THR A 218 20.37 8.56 20.81
CA THR A 218 20.47 8.35 19.35
C THR A 218 21.12 7.01 19.00
N GLU A 219 22.18 6.64 19.68
CA GLU A 219 22.89 5.38 19.46
C GLU A 219 22.01 4.13 19.75
N GLU A 220 21.09 4.24 20.71
CA GLU A 220 20.13 3.18 21.01
C GLU A 220 19.01 3.12 19.94
N GLN A 221 18.56 4.28 19.47
CA GLN A 221 17.61 4.37 18.36
C GLN A 221 18.20 3.76 17.08
N GLU A 222 19.49 4.05 16.80
CA GLU A 222 20.21 3.51 15.65
C GLU A 222 20.33 1.99 15.73
N LYS A 223 20.69 1.45 16.90
CA LYS A 223 20.71 -0.01 17.14
C LYS A 223 19.34 -0.67 16.98
N ALA A 224 18.27 0.04 17.37
CA ALA A 224 16.89 -0.46 17.26
C ALA A 224 16.40 -0.50 15.81
N VAL A 225 16.80 0.47 14.98
CA VAL A 225 16.46 0.51 13.56
C VAL A 225 17.44 -0.32 12.71
N GLY A 226 18.71 -0.37 13.12
CA GLY A 226 19.82 -1.04 12.43
C GLY A 226 20.54 -0.13 11.43
N ARG A 227 20.36 1.21 11.54
CA ARG A 227 20.96 2.22 10.66
C ARG A 227 21.35 3.46 11.43
N GLU A 228 22.34 4.20 10.92
CA GLU A 228 22.65 5.53 11.41
C GLU A 228 21.51 6.51 11.06
N LYS A 229 21.13 7.34 12.03
CA LYS A 229 19.96 8.21 11.91
C LYS A 229 20.12 9.33 10.87
N PHE A 230 21.35 9.85 10.71
CA PHE A 230 21.62 10.98 9.84
C PHE A 230 22.14 10.57 8.47
N THR A 231 23.00 9.60 8.39
CA THR A 231 23.67 9.16 7.17
C THR A 231 22.92 8.06 6.43
N ASP A 232 22.03 7.36 7.16
CA ASP A 232 21.29 6.17 6.69
C ASP A 232 22.20 4.97 6.35
N LEU A 233 23.47 5.00 6.78
CA LEU A 233 24.33 3.85 6.63
C LEU A 233 23.89 2.70 7.52
N GLU A 234 23.88 1.49 6.97
CA GLU A 234 23.53 0.29 7.72
C GLU A 234 24.65 0.02 8.76
N LEU A 235 24.26 -0.29 9.99
CA LEU A 235 25.19 -0.71 11.03
C LEU A 235 25.67 -2.13 10.79
N GLU A 236 26.88 -2.47 11.25
CA GLU A 236 27.37 -3.84 11.27
C GLU A 236 26.51 -4.71 12.20
N ASP A 237 26.42 -6.01 11.92
CA ASP A 237 25.54 -6.93 12.65
C ASP A 237 25.82 -6.99 14.15
N GLU A 238 27.10 -6.82 14.55
CA GLU A 238 27.51 -6.80 15.97
C GLU A 238 27.12 -5.54 16.70
N ASP A 239 26.82 -4.44 15.97
CA ASP A 239 26.43 -3.13 16.50
C ASP A 239 24.92 -2.92 16.57
N LYS A 240 24.12 -3.83 15.99
CA LYS A 240 22.64 -3.79 16.00
C LYS A 240 22.07 -4.56 17.20
N PHE A 241 20.84 -4.23 17.57
CA PHE A 241 20.06 -5.17 18.37
C PHE A 241 19.68 -6.40 17.53
N LYS A 242 19.61 -7.58 18.16
CA LYS A 242 19.24 -8.83 17.45
C LYS A 242 17.87 -8.77 16.77
N ASN A 243 16.99 -7.93 17.30
CA ASN A 243 15.64 -7.67 16.81
C ASN A 243 15.53 -6.27 16.19
N ALA A 244 16.63 -5.72 15.69
CA ALA A 244 16.60 -4.45 14.94
C ALA A 244 15.60 -4.54 13.78
N HIS A 245 14.92 -3.45 13.50
CA HIS A 245 13.85 -3.41 12.50
C HIS A 245 14.30 -3.90 11.12
N ASN A 246 15.47 -3.47 10.65
CA ASN A 246 16.00 -3.90 9.36
C ASN A 246 16.37 -5.39 9.30
N VAL A 247 16.58 -6.04 10.46
CA VAL A 247 16.82 -7.50 10.55
C VAL A 247 15.50 -8.26 10.71
N ALA A 248 14.58 -7.72 11.51
CA ALA A 248 13.33 -8.37 11.82
C ALA A 248 12.35 -8.37 10.64
N SER A 249 12.34 -7.31 9.84
CA SER A 249 11.38 -7.10 8.74
C SER A 249 11.80 -7.73 7.40
N LYS A 250 13.01 -8.30 7.28
CA LYS A 250 13.46 -8.94 6.03
C LYS A 250 12.65 -10.19 5.70
N ALA A 251 12.30 -10.35 4.43
CA ALA A 251 11.75 -11.59 3.88
C ALA A 251 12.74 -12.19 2.88
N GLU A 252 12.98 -13.48 2.98
CA GLU A 252 13.86 -14.23 2.06
C GLU A 252 13.10 -15.44 1.51
N ILE A 253 13.22 -15.67 0.21
CA ILE A 253 12.72 -16.87 -0.47
C ILE A 253 13.89 -17.47 -1.24
N ASP A 254 14.22 -18.73 -0.98
CA ASP A 254 15.32 -19.47 -1.62
C ASP A 254 16.69 -18.78 -1.48
N GLY A 255 16.91 -18.03 -0.39
CA GLY A 255 18.15 -17.30 -0.12
C GLY A 255 18.24 -15.94 -0.81
N GLU A 256 17.18 -15.50 -1.47
CA GLU A 256 17.10 -14.17 -2.09
C GLU A 256 16.17 -13.25 -1.30
N GLU A 257 16.66 -12.05 -0.98
CA GLU A 257 15.85 -11.02 -0.31
C GLU A 257 14.71 -10.56 -1.21
N GLN A 258 13.51 -10.58 -0.65
CA GLN A 258 12.30 -10.13 -1.31
C GLN A 258 11.99 -8.69 -0.94
N LYS A 259 11.47 -7.93 -1.91
CA LYS A 259 11.13 -6.51 -1.73
C LYS A 259 9.66 -6.24 -2.03
N ILE A 260 9.16 -5.16 -1.44
CA ILE A 260 7.87 -4.55 -1.75
C ILE A 260 8.04 -3.04 -1.90
N VAL A 261 7.12 -2.38 -2.56
CA VAL A 261 7.05 -0.92 -2.54
C VAL A 261 6.29 -0.49 -1.31
N ARG A 262 6.99 0.17 -0.38
CA ARG A 262 6.42 0.57 0.92
C ARG A 262 6.58 2.06 1.17
N MET A 263 5.65 2.61 1.93
CA MET A 263 5.66 3.98 2.40
C MET A 263 5.21 4.00 3.87
N ASN A 264 5.98 4.72 4.69
CA ASN A 264 5.66 4.97 6.09
C ASN A 264 5.22 6.44 6.21
N VAL A 265 3.92 6.67 6.16
CA VAL A 265 3.35 8.01 6.13
C VAL A 265 3.09 8.50 7.56
N PRO A 266 3.81 9.52 8.03
CA PRO A 266 3.54 10.15 9.32
C PRO A 266 2.13 10.71 9.41
N TYR A 267 1.49 10.51 10.55
CA TYR A 267 0.29 11.23 10.94
C TYR A 267 0.41 11.69 12.39
N SER A 268 -0.22 12.80 12.75
CA SER A 268 -0.13 13.31 14.12
C SER A 268 -1.34 14.16 14.49
N ASP A 269 -1.93 13.84 15.63
CA ASP A 269 -2.84 14.70 16.40
C ASP A 269 -2.29 14.80 17.83
N PRO A 270 -1.38 15.75 18.12
CA PRO A 270 -0.75 15.85 19.43
C PRO A 270 -1.72 16.11 20.57
N ALA A 271 -2.84 16.80 20.30
CA ALA A 271 -3.86 17.09 21.31
C ALA A 271 -4.53 15.80 21.82
N GLN A 272 -4.58 14.77 21.01
CA GLN A 272 -5.15 13.46 21.34
C GLN A 272 -4.05 12.44 21.73
N ASN A 273 -2.78 12.84 21.83
CA ASN A 273 -1.65 11.94 21.98
C ASN A 273 -1.70 10.78 20.94
N ASN A 274 -1.99 11.14 19.69
CA ASN A 274 -2.20 10.20 18.58
C ASN A 274 -1.23 10.52 17.44
N THR A 275 0.04 10.14 17.64
CA THR A 275 1.12 10.29 16.67
C THR A 275 1.62 8.92 16.25
N GLY A 276 1.85 8.74 14.96
CA GLY A 276 2.31 7.45 14.49
C GLY A 276 2.59 7.40 12.99
N THR A 277 2.56 6.21 12.47
CA THR A 277 2.82 5.90 11.06
C THR A 277 1.64 5.15 10.46
N TYR A 278 1.19 5.58 9.30
CA TYR A 278 0.34 4.76 8.45
C TYR A 278 1.24 4.05 7.43
N PHE A 279 1.40 2.75 7.61
CA PHE A 279 2.14 1.90 6.70
C PHE A 279 1.26 1.50 5.54
N ILE A 280 1.78 1.61 4.32
CA ILE A 280 1.21 1.02 3.11
C ILE A 280 2.30 0.27 2.35
N GLY A 281 2.07 -1.03 2.13
CA GLY A 281 2.91 -1.89 1.30
C GLY A 281 2.16 -2.30 0.04
N TYR A 282 2.74 -2.03 -1.13
CA TYR A 282 2.25 -2.53 -2.41
C TYR A 282 3.17 -3.65 -2.89
N ALA A 283 2.58 -4.78 -3.22
CA ALA A 283 3.32 -5.96 -3.58
C ALA A 283 2.72 -6.69 -4.79
N ARG A 284 3.60 -7.23 -5.63
CA ARG A 284 3.25 -8.20 -6.67
C ARG A 284 2.73 -9.50 -6.05
N HIS A 285 3.33 -9.89 -4.92
CA HIS A 285 2.98 -11.09 -4.17
C HIS A 285 2.65 -10.75 -2.72
N TRP A 286 1.40 -10.98 -2.31
CA TRP A 286 0.98 -10.78 -0.92
C TRP A 286 1.79 -11.63 0.07
N LYS A 287 2.16 -12.84 -0.31
CA LYS A 287 2.98 -13.74 0.52
C LYS A 287 4.28 -13.09 1.01
N VAL A 288 4.88 -12.17 0.23
CA VAL A 288 6.11 -11.46 0.63
C VAL A 288 5.83 -10.52 1.80
N THR A 289 4.80 -9.69 1.69
CA THR A 289 4.39 -8.80 2.78
C THR A 289 3.99 -9.61 4.02
N LYS A 290 3.22 -10.69 3.85
CA LYS A 290 2.81 -11.57 4.94
C LYS A 290 4.01 -12.17 5.68
N MET A 291 5.05 -12.58 4.94
CA MET A 291 6.30 -13.09 5.52
C MET A 291 7.04 -12.01 6.30
N MET A 292 7.13 -10.77 5.80
CA MET A 292 7.72 -9.64 6.53
C MET A 292 7.01 -9.42 7.87
N LEU A 293 5.68 -9.38 7.86
CA LEU A 293 4.87 -9.20 9.07
C LEU A 293 5.07 -10.36 10.08
N GLN A 294 5.09 -11.60 9.59
CA GLN A 294 5.33 -12.78 10.43
C GLN A 294 6.73 -12.72 11.06
N ASN A 295 7.75 -12.38 10.28
CA ASN A 295 9.12 -12.24 10.79
C ASN A 295 9.24 -11.16 11.87
N MET A 296 8.54 -10.03 11.71
CA MET A 296 8.53 -8.95 12.72
C MET A 296 7.96 -9.42 14.06
N VAL A 297 6.85 -10.17 14.08
CA VAL A 297 6.28 -10.65 15.32
C VAL A 297 7.06 -11.84 15.91
N ASP A 298 7.60 -12.73 15.08
CA ASP A 298 8.38 -13.89 15.52
C ASP A 298 9.72 -13.48 16.14
N LYS A 299 10.35 -12.44 15.59
CA LYS A 299 11.61 -11.89 16.10
C LYS A 299 11.42 -10.78 17.13
N SER A 300 10.18 -10.45 17.47
CA SER A 300 9.84 -9.34 18.39
C SER A 300 10.53 -8.04 17.96
N ASP A 301 10.28 -7.59 16.70
CA ASP A 301 10.85 -6.37 16.13
C ASP A 301 10.83 -5.22 17.14
N PHE A 302 11.95 -4.51 17.27
CA PHE A 302 12.10 -3.47 18.29
C PHE A 302 11.03 -2.37 18.18
N LEU A 303 10.55 -2.05 16.98
CA LEU A 303 9.49 -1.05 16.81
C LEU A 303 8.20 -1.43 17.53
N LEU A 304 7.94 -2.71 17.74
CA LEU A 304 6.76 -3.21 18.47
C LEU A 304 6.82 -2.92 19.97
N THR A 305 8.02 -2.64 20.52
CA THR A 305 8.19 -2.34 21.97
C THR A 305 7.59 -1.01 22.38
N PHE A 306 7.47 -0.05 21.44
CA PHE A 306 6.95 1.29 21.70
C PHE A 306 5.80 1.69 20.79
N SER A 307 5.24 0.74 20.05
CA SER A 307 4.17 1.01 19.09
C SER A 307 2.98 0.09 19.29
N ASP A 308 1.79 0.66 19.29
CA ASP A 308 0.52 -0.06 19.23
C ASP A 308 0.08 -0.18 17.77
N ILE A 309 -0.21 -1.38 17.30
CA ILE A 309 -0.79 -1.59 15.98
C ILE A 309 -2.30 -1.51 16.09
N LEU A 310 -2.89 -0.50 15.45
CA LEU A 310 -4.30 -0.16 15.57
C LEU A 310 -5.19 -0.84 14.52
N SER A 311 -4.63 -1.17 13.34
CA SER A 311 -5.36 -1.82 12.26
C SER A 311 -4.44 -2.63 11.35
N GLY A 312 -5.02 -3.53 10.56
CA GLY A 312 -4.35 -4.26 9.48
C GLY A 312 -5.39 -4.76 8.49
N GLN A 313 -5.25 -4.42 7.21
CA GLN A 313 -6.17 -4.82 6.14
C GLN A 313 -5.40 -5.13 4.85
N LEU A 314 -5.87 -6.15 4.13
CA LEU A 314 -5.40 -6.51 2.80
C LEU A 314 -6.44 -6.15 1.74
N PHE A 315 -5.98 -5.48 0.68
CA PHE A 315 -6.82 -5.10 -0.46
C PHE A 315 -6.15 -5.51 -1.78
N PHE A 316 -6.96 -5.86 -2.75
CA PHE A 316 -6.55 -5.90 -4.15
C PHE A 316 -6.77 -4.51 -4.78
N ILE A 317 -5.76 -4.00 -5.46
CA ILE A 317 -5.83 -2.76 -6.25
C ILE A 317 -6.03 -3.16 -7.71
N PRO A 318 -7.22 -2.99 -8.28
CA PRO A 318 -7.47 -3.32 -9.69
C PRO A 318 -6.58 -2.53 -10.63
N SER A 319 -6.17 -3.13 -11.76
CA SER A 319 -5.59 -2.36 -12.87
C SER A 319 -6.63 -1.42 -13.47
N ARG A 320 -6.19 -0.48 -14.31
CA ARG A 320 -7.12 0.42 -15.04
C ARG A 320 -8.05 -0.36 -15.96
N ASP A 321 -7.52 -1.36 -16.66
CA ASP A 321 -8.32 -2.25 -17.52
C ASP A 321 -9.33 -3.06 -16.68
N MET A 322 -8.97 -3.46 -15.46
CA MET A 322 -9.89 -4.16 -14.56
C MET A 322 -11.00 -3.22 -14.06
N LEU A 323 -10.69 -1.94 -13.79
CA LEU A 323 -11.72 -0.95 -13.46
C LEU A 323 -12.69 -0.75 -14.62
N ASP A 324 -12.22 -0.77 -15.86
CA ASP A 324 -13.08 -0.69 -17.04
C ASP A 324 -14.00 -1.93 -17.13
N LYS A 325 -13.49 -3.15 -16.86
CA LYS A 325 -14.31 -4.38 -16.78
C LYS A 325 -15.35 -4.33 -15.66
N ILE A 326 -15.00 -3.75 -14.51
CA ILE A 326 -15.96 -3.54 -13.41
C ILE A 326 -17.06 -2.59 -13.89
N ALA A 327 -16.71 -1.46 -14.51
CA ALA A 327 -17.64 -0.47 -15.03
C ALA A 327 -18.60 -1.05 -16.07
N ASP A 328 -18.11 -1.91 -16.97
CA ASP A 328 -18.89 -2.58 -18.02
C ASP A 328 -19.75 -3.74 -17.47
N GLY A 329 -19.68 -4.03 -16.18
CA GLY A 329 -20.41 -5.11 -15.52
C GLY A 329 -19.98 -6.51 -15.97
N GLU A 330 -18.77 -6.65 -16.52
CA GLU A 330 -18.27 -7.93 -17.03
C GLU A 330 -18.06 -8.94 -15.89
N LEU A 331 -17.75 -8.48 -14.68
CA LEU A 331 -17.55 -9.34 -13.51
C LEU A 331 -18.86 -9.86 -12.90
N ASN A 332 -20.00 -9.33 -13.29
CA ASN A 332 -21.31 -9.70 -12.77
C ASN A 332 -22.13 -10.56 -13.76
N LYS A 333 -21.54 -10.94 -14.88
CA LYS A 333 -22.12 -11.87 -15.87
C LYS A 333 -21.69 -13.31 -15.54
#